data_dd1b0c657eac2793567a0c2ca1521080
#
_entry.id   dd1b0c657eac2793567a0c2ca1521080
#
_cell.length_a   1.000
_cell.length_b   1.000
_cell.length_c   1.000
_cell.angle_alpha   90.00
_cell.angle_beta   90.00
_cell.angle_gamma   90.00
#
_symmetry.space_group_name_H-M   'P 1'
#
loop_
_entity.id
_entity.type
_entity.pdbx_description
1 polymer ?
#
loop_
_entity_poly.entity_id
_entity_poly.type
_entity_poly.pdbx_seq_one_letter_code
_entity_poly.pdbx_strand_id
1 'polypeptide(L)'
;MSGLIGMLALTAPAIAGSQGRPTHAFGGDAGFVWVRSDSAAVGTAGAARLRGRVLGGEGRVVFNGFSVGVGLLSGTLQNGDQTVKRDFIEGRLLVAARPVPWLEMSVGPFVRAYVTDSSTGRWVFWQARARVDAPIVTASLTSYVELWRALSSQVNLVAGAGRVQGGEAGVVYQPPQRPFRLRLAYRVDDAALRGAGSGSQTLEAISVAIIVGGW
;
A
#
# COMPACT_ATOMS: atom_id res chain seq x y z
N MET A 1 -22.36 -16.16 6.29
CA MET A 1 -22.88 -14.77 6.32
C MET A 1 -22.12 -13.98 5.27
N SER A 2 -22.78 -13.71 4.12
CA SER A 2 -22.15 -13.03 2.97
C SER A 2 -22.25 -11.53 3.19
N GLY A 3 -21.14 -10.90 3.56
CA GLY A 3 -21.03 -9.45 3.66
C GLY A 3 -20.81 -8.82 2.28
N LEU A 4 -21.83 -8.16 1.77
CA LEU A 4 -21.75 -7.30 0.60
C LEU A 4 -20.91 -6.06 0.97
N ILE A 5 -19.65 -6.02 0.51
CA ILE A 5 -18.86 -4.79 0.58
C ILE A 5 -19.34 -3.89 -0.56
N GLY A 6 -20.11 -2.87 -0.19
CA GLY A 6 -20.57 -1.85 -1.10
C GLY A 6 -19.39 -1.12 -1.72
N MET A 7 -19.27 -1.20 -3.02
CA MET A 7 -18.32 -0.46 -3.84
C MET A 7 -18.73 1.02 -3.80
N LEU A 8 -18.01 1.82 -3.00
CA LEU A 8 -18.17 3.28 -3.01
C LEU A 8 -17.62 3.82 -4.33
N ALA A 9 -18.49 4.00 -5.30
CA ALA A 9 -18.17 4.74 -6.50
C ALA A 9 -18.13 6.24 -6.14
N LEU A 10 -16.95 6.77 -5.92
CA LEU A 10 -16.72 8.22 -5.85
C LEU A 10 -16.86 8.82 -7.24
N THR A 11 -18.05 9.23 -7.60
CA THR A 11 -18.28 10.07 -8.77
C THR A 11 -17.77 11.47 -8.46
N ALA A 12 -16.63 11.82 -9.04
CA ALA A 12 -16.13 13.19 -8.99
C ALA A 12 -17.03 14.08 -9.88
N PRO A 13 -17.61 15.17 -9.35
CA PRO A 13 -18.34 16.13 -10.19
C PRO A 13 -17.34 16.83 -11.13
N ALA A 14 -17.62 16.81 -12.42
CA ALA A 14 -16.94 17.63 -13.40
C ALA A 14 -17.31 19.10 -13.18
N ILE A 15 -16.45 19.86 -12.51
CA ILE A 15 -16.60 21.32 -12.43
C ILE A 15 -15.95 21.91 -13.67
N ALA A 16 -16.78 22.23 -14.66
CA ALA A 16 -16.38 23.05 -15.78
C ALA A 16 -16.40 24.53 -15.36
N GLY A 17 -15.28 25.21 -15.52
CA GLY A 17 -15.25 26.67 -15.60
C GLY A 17 -14.40 27.38 -14.58
N SER A 18 -13.16 27.68 -14.95
CA SER A 18 -12.49 28.98 -14.86
C SER A 18 -10.99 28.78 -15.09
N GLN A 19 -10.34 29.69 -15.81
CA GLN A 19 -8.92 29.64 -16.21
C GLN A 19 -7.93 29.93 -15.03
N GLY A 20 -8.25 29.49 -13.84
CA GLY A 20 -7.31 29.39 -12.72
C GLY A 20 -6.86 27.93 -12.59
N ARG A 21 -5.56 27.67 -12.43
CA ARG A 21 -5.06 26.33 -12.06
C ARG A 21 -5.91 25.83 -10.91
N PRO A 22 -6.52 24.63 -11.01
CA PRO A 22 -7.32 24.10 -9.92
C PRO A 22 -6.44 24.04 -8.67
N THR A 23 -6.83 24.77 -7.63
CA THR A 23 -6.13 24.77 -6.35
C THR A 23 -6.22 23.43 -5.64
N HIS A 24 -7.08 22.53 -6.13
CA HIS A 24 -7.31 21.21 -5.57
C HIS A 24 -7.55 20.19 -6.69
N ALA A 25 -6.86 19.06 -6.60
CA ALA A 25 -7.08 17.91 -7.47
C ALA A 25 -7.41 16.69 -6.62
N PHE A 26 -8.35 15.89 -7.11
CA PHE A 26 -8.72 14.62 -6.50
C PHE A 26 -8.33 13.49 -7.44
N GLY A 27 -7.92 12.39 -6.84
CA GLY A 27 -7.68 11.19 -7.58
C GLY A 27 -7.71 9.98 -6.67
N GLY A 28 -7.73 8.81 -7.27
CA GLY A 28 -7.68 7.55 -6.55
C GLY A 28 -7.31 6.41 -7.44
N ASP A 29 -7.00 5.30 -6.81
CA ASP A 29 -6.84 4.03 -7.49
C ASP A 29 -7.66 2.95 -6.80
N ALA A 30 -7.96 1.90 -7.55
CA ALA A 30 -8.52 0.68 -7.03
C ALA A 30 -7.98 -0.50 -7.83
N GLY A 31 -7.73 -1.62 -7.15
CA GLY A 31 -7.14 -2.77 -7.82
C GLY A 31 -7.08 -4.03 -6.99
N PHE A 32 -6.51 -5.04 -7.62
CA PHE A 32 -6.23 -6.33 -7.01
C PHE A 32 -4.76 -6.42 -6.63
N VAL A 33 -4.49 -7.05 -5.50
CA VAL A 33 -3.14 -7.31 -5.01
C VAL A 33 -3.03 -8.80 -4.66
N TRP A 34 -2.06 -9.48 -5.26
CA TRP A 34 -1.67 -10.83 -4.86
C TRP A 34 -0.59 -10.70 -3.82
N VAL A 35 -0.87 -11.22 -2.62
CA VAL A 35 0.01 -11.10 -1.47
C VAL A 35 0.57 -12.47 -1.10
N ARG A 36 1.86 -12.50 -0.82
CA ARG A 36 2.57 -13.59 -0.16
C ARG A 36 3.23 -13.05 1.09
N SER A 37 2.99 -13.68 2.21
CA SER A 37 3.61 -13.34 3.49
C SER A 37 4.33 -14.57 4.03
N ASP A 38 5.63 -14.46 4.19
CA ASP A 38 6.49 -15.48 4.79
C ASP A 38 6.92 -14.97 6.16
N SER A 39 6.63 -15.73 7.21
CA SER A 39 7.10 -15.43 8.56
C SER A 39 7.98 -16.58 9.07
N ALA A 40 9.18 -16.24 9.50
CA ALA A 40 10.07 -17.13 10.22
C ALA A 40 10.13 -16.68 11.69
N ALA A 41 9.54 -17.46 12.60
CA ALA A 41 9.67 -17.23 14.02
C ALA A 41 10.71 -18.22 14.57
N VAL A 42 11.64 -17.73 15.38
CA VAL A 42 12.54 -18.58 16.17
C VAL A 42 11.78 -18.96 17.45
N GLY A 43 11.34 -20.21 17.52
CA GLY A 43 10.62 -20.78 18.67
C GLY A 43 9.12 -20.95 18.45
N THR A 44 8.64 -22.14 18.60
CA THR A 44 7.29 -22.69 18.81
C THR A 44 6.13 -22.39 17.84
N ALA A 45 6.11 -21.36 17.06
CA ALA A 45 5.14 -21.18 15.98
C ALA A 45 5.86 -21.30 14.64
N GLY A 46 5.71 -22.42 13.98
CA GLY A 46 6.39 -22.75 12.73
C GLY A 46 6.31 -21.65 11.68
N ALA A 47 7.30 -21.62 10.79
CA ALA A 47 7.31 -20.75 9.64
C ALA A 47 5.98 -20.84 8.88
N ALA A 48 5.22 -19.76 8.84
CA ALA A 48 3.95 -19.70 8.15
C ALA A 48 4.14 -18.99 6.81
N ARG A 49 3.84 -19.71 5.73
CA ARG A 49 3.74 -19.13 4.40
C ARG A 49 2.28 -18.96 4.02
N LEU A 50 1.85 -17.72 3.93
CA LEU A 50 0.48 -17.37 3.58
C LEU A 50 0.43 -16.71 2.20
N ARG A 51 -0.62 -16.98 1.44
CA ARG A 51 -0.87 -16.36 0.13
C ARG A 51 -2.35 -16.00 0.02
N GLY A 52 -2.65 -14.95 -0.71
CA GLY A 52 -4.02 -14.59 -0.98
C GLY A 52 -4.17 -13.46 -1.97
N ARG A 53 -5.42 -13.19 -2.30
CA ARG A 53 -5.81 -12.04 -3.08
C ARG A 53 -6.48 -11.05 -2.17
N VAL A 54 -6.07 -9.81 -2.26
CA VAL A 54 -6.68 -8.71 -1.51
C VAL A 54 -7.16 -7.64 -2.49
N LEU A 55 -8.20 -6.95 -2.10
CA LEU A 55 -8.69 -5.77 -2.80
C LEU A 55 -8.17 -4.54 -2.09
N GLY A 56 -7.92 -3.49 -2.83
CA GLY A 56 -7.54 -2.25 -2.22
C GLY A 56 -7.63 -1.06 -3.14
N GLY A 57 -7.40 0.08 -2.55
CA GLY A 57 -7.38 1.35 -3.26
C GLY A 57 -6.80 2.44 -2.41
N GLU A 58 -6.47 3.53 -3.06
CA GLU A 58 -5.99 4.76 -2.45
C GLU A 58 -6.79 5.94 -2.98
N GLY A 59 -7.21 6.83 -2.08
CA GLY A 59 -7.74 8.14 -2.42
C GLY A 59 -6.74 9.22 -2.04
N ARG A 60 -6.59 10.25 -2.87
CA ARG A 60 -5.66 11.35 -2.62
C ARG A 60 -6.29 12.69 -2.98
N VAL A 61 -6.03 13.67 -2.15
CA VAL A 61 -6.34 15.08 -2.38
C VAL A 61 -5.05 15.86 -2.48
N VAL A 62 -4.90 16.65 -3.53
CA VAL A 62 -3.72 17.49 -3.78
C VAL A 62 -4.09 18.94 -3.49
N PHE A 63 -3.27 19.60 -2.69
CA PHE A 63 -3.31 21.02 -2.38
C PHE A 63 -2.03 21.66 -2.90
N ASN A 64 -1.91 22.98 -2.85
CA ASN A 64 -0.73 23.72 -3.30
C ASN A 64 0.61 23.13 -2.77
N GLY A 65 1.22 22.23 -3.53
CA GLY A 65 2.52 21.61 -3.21
C GLY A 65 2.48 20.43 -2.23
N PHE A 66 1.31 20.12 -1.62
CA PHE A 66 1.11 18.98 -0.72
C PHE A 66 -0.01 18.09 -1.18
N SER A 67 -0.01 16.85 -0.73
CA SER A 67 -1.14 15.96 -0.88
C SER A 67 -1.38 15.16 0.40
N VAL A 68 -2.64 14.76 0.60
CA VAL A 68 -3.04 13.84 1.65
C VAL A 68 -3.68 12.63 0.99
N GLY A 69 -3.17 11.44 1.30
CA GLY A 69 -3.65 10.18 0.74
C GLY A 69 -4.06 9.20 1.85
N VAL A 70 -5.12 8.45 1.58
CA VAL A 70 -5.58 7.33 2.42
C VAL A 70 -5.62 6.09 1.55
N GLY A 71 -4.95 5.03 1.97
CA GLY A 71 -4.93 3.74 1.29
C GLY A 71 -5.43 2.63 2.19
N LEU A 72 -6.16 1.68 1.62
CA LEU A 72 -6.70 0.50 2.30
C LEU A 72 -6.50 -0.74 1.43
N LEU A 73 -6.10 -1.85 2.07
CA LEU A 73 -6.09 -3.18 1.47
C LEU A 73 -6.84 -4.14 2.42
N SER A 74 -7.64 -5.05 1.88
CA SER A 74 -8.35 -6.05 2.68
C SER A 74 -8.57 -7.33 1.90
N GLY A 75 -8.44 -8.47 2.56
CA GLY A 75 -8.69 -9.80 2.00
C GLY A 75 -8.28 -10.90 2.94
N THR A 76 -8.25 -12.13 2.44
CA THR A 76 -7.90 -13.30 3.24
C THR A 76 -6.65 -13.97 2.67
N LEU A 77 -5.69 -14.25 3.54
CA LEU A 77 -4.49 -15.03 3.24
C LEU A 77 -4.63 -16.44 3.82
N GLN A 78 -4.14 -17.43 3.11
CA GLN A 78 -4.16 -18.83 3.53
C GLN A 78 -2.86 -19.55 3.19
N ASN A 79 -2.55 -20.61 3.94
CA ASN A 79 -1.43 -21.47 3.61
C ASN A 79 -1.78 -22.42 2.43
N GLY A 80 -0.80 -23.19 1.97
CA GLY A 80 -0.96 -24.03 0.76
C GLY A 80 -2.03 -25.12 0.88
N ASP A 81 -2.23 -25.68 2.06
CA ASP A 81 -3.22 -26.71 2.37
C ASP A 81 -4.56 -26.14 2.91
N GLN A 82 -4.67 -24.81 2.96
CA GLN A 82 -5.87 -24.05 3.40
C GLN A 82 -6.31 -24.35 4.86
N THR A 83 -5.45 -24.92 5.66
CA THR A 83 -5.73 -25.21 7.07
C THR A 83 -5.62 -23.97 7.94
N VAL A 84 -4.79 -22.99 7.55
CA VAL A 84 -4.62 -21.72 8.24
C VAL A 84 -5.15 -20.60 7.35
N LYS A 85 -6.12 -19.85 7.87
CA LYS A 85 -6.68 -18.65 7.24
C LYS A 85 -6.46 -17.46 8.16
N ARG A 86 -6.12 -16.30 7.59
CA ARG A 86 -6.00 -15.03 8.31
C ARG A 86 -6.58 -13.92 7.46
N ASP A 87 -7.43 -13.13 8.05
CA ASP A 87 -7.85 -11.89 7.41
C ASP A 87 -6.71 -10.90 7.47
N PHE A 88 -6.44 -10.29 6.32
CA PHE A 88 -5.39 -9.32 6.11
C PHE A 88 -6.01 -7.96 5.90
N ILE A 89 -5.59 -7.00 6.69
CA ILE A 89 -6.02 -5.61 6.59
C ILE A 89 -4.77 -4.74 6.65
N GLU A 90 -4.64 -3.82 5.70
CA GLU A 90 -3.60 -2.81 5.70
C GLU A 90 -4.23 -1.44 5.48
N GLY A 91 -3.80 -0.45 6.26
CA GLY A 91 -4.23 0.93 6.15
C GLY A 91 -3.06 1.88 6.23
N ARG A 92 -3.14 2.98 5.48
CA ARG A 92 -2.15 4.07 5.54
C ARG A 92 -2.81 5.41 5.36
N LEU A 93 -2.28 6.40 6.05
CA LEU A 93 -2.56 7.81 5.83
C LEU A 93 -1.22 8.50 5.59
N LEU A 94 -1.09 9.22 4.50
CA LEU A 94 0.17 9.85 4.10
C LEU A 94 -0.05 11.33 3.81
N VAL A 95 0.85 12.15 4.32
CA VAL A 95 1.04 13.53 3.87
C VAL A 95 2.28 13.53 2.99
N ALA A 96 2.17 14.03 1.78
CA ALA A 96 3.24 14.03 0.80
C ALA A 96 3.51 15.43 0.24
N ALA A 97 4.76 15.64 -0.15
CA ALA A 97 5.22 16.82 -0.87
C ALA A 97 6.05 16.40 -2.09
N ARG A 98 6.01 17.22 -3.15
CA ARG A 98 6.87 17.06 -4.34
C ARG A 98 7.83 18.23 -4.43
N PRO A 99 9.03 18.14 -3.83
CA PRO A 99 10.01 19.20 -3.90
C PRO A 99 10.50 19.42 -5.33
N VAL A 100 10.50 18.37 -6.15
CA VAL A 100 10.78 18.42 -7.60
C VAL A 100 9.81 17.48 -8.34
N PRO A 101 9.56 17.67 -9.65
CA PRO A 101 8.54 16.91 -10.39
C PRO A 101 8.70 15.38 -10.36
N TRP A 102 9.91 14.90 -10.24
CA TRP A 102 10.25 13.47 -10.27
C TRP A 102 10.41 12.82 -8.88
N LEU A 103 10.36 13.61 -7.78
CA LEU A 103 10.54 13.11 -6.41
C LEU A 103 9.34 13.47 -5.55
N GLU A 104 8.71 12.47 -4.98
CA GLU A 104 7.68 12.63 -3.93
C GLU A 104 8.24 12.08 -2.61
N MET A 105 8.09 12.85 -1.55
CA MET A 105 8.41 12.44 -0.19
C MET A 105 7.13 12.44 0.63
N SER A 106 6.91 11.41 1.43
CA SER A 106 5.71 11.32 2.26
C SER A 106 6.01 10.73 3.64
N VAL A 107 5.16 11.07 4.59
CA VAL A 107 5.21 10.59 5.96
C VAL A 107 3.80 10.36 6.49
N GLY A 108 3.64 9.36 7.34
CA GLY A 108 2.37 9.14 8.00
C GLY A 108 2.24 7.79 8.68
N PRO A 109 1.13 7.57 9.39
CA PRO A 109 0.85 6.32 10.06
C PRO A 109 0.51 5.20 9.07
N PHE A 110 0.88 4.01 9.47
CA PHE A 110 0.62 2.75 8.80
C PHE A 110 0.12 1.72 9.80
N VAL A 111 -0.86 0.93 9.41
CA VAL A 111 -1.35 -0.21 10.16
C VAL A 111 -1.44 -1.42 9.26
N ARG A 112 -1.02 -2.57 9.78
CA ARG A 112 -1.23 -3.88 9.15
C ARG A 112 -1.70 -4.85 10.22
N ALA A 113 -2.76 -5.59 9.94
CA ALA A 113 -3.31 -6.58 10.85
C ALA A 113 -3.49 -7.92 10.14
N TYR A 114 -3.20 -8.98 10.90
CA TYR A 114 -3.53 -10.36 10.57
C TYR A 114 -4.48 -10.86 11.66
N VAL A 115 -5.72 -11.10 11.28
CA VAL A 115 -6.78 -11.48 12.21
C VAL A 115 -7.08 -12.96 12.03
N THR A 116 -7.18 -13.68 13.14
CA THR A 116 -7.68 -15.05 13.21
C THR A 116 -8.88 -15.08 14.17
N ASP A 117 -9.59 -16.18 14.24
CA ASP A 117 -10.72 -16.35 15.17
C ASP A 117 -10.34 -16.13 16.64
N SER A 118 -9.07 -16.37 17.00
CA SER A 118 -8.58 -16.35 18.38
C SER A 118 -7.55 -15.27 18.68
N SER A 119 -7.00 -14.60 17.68
CA SER A 119 -5.93 -13.62 17.88
C SER A 119 -5.84 -12.57 16.78
N THR A 120 -5.29 -11.42 17.12
CA THR A 120 -4.98 -10.35 16.15
C THR A 120 -3.52 -9.94 16.30
N GLY A 121 -2.73 -10.22 15.28
CA GLY A 121 -1.39 -9.67 15.12
C GLY A 121 -1.45 -8.31 14.43
N ARG A 122 -1.03 -7.24 15.10
CA ARG A 122 -1.16 -5.89 14.57
C ARG A 122 0.19 -5.16 14.60
N TRP A 123 0.51 -4.50 13.49
CA TRP A 123 1.63 -3.60 13.31
C TRP A 123 1.10 -2.17 13.22
N VAL A 124 1.64 -1.28 13.99
CA VAL A 124 1.31 0.16 13.91
C VAL A 124 2.62 0.92 13.97
N PHE A 125 2.89 1.76 12.99
CA PHE A 125 4.10 2.57 12.96
C PHE A 125 3.92 3.84 12.11
N TRP A 126 4.78 4.81 12.34
CA TRP A 126 5.00 5.91 11.44
C TRP A 126 6.04 5.52 10.40
N GLN A 127 5.78 5.85 9.16
CA GLN A 127 6.69 5.58 8.05
C GLN A 127 7.06 6.86 7.33
N ALA A 128 8.31 6.92 6.85
CA ALA A 128 8.74 7.86 5.82
C ALA A 128 8.90 7.10 4.50
N ARG A 129 8.53 7.73 3.40
CA ARG A 129 8.60 7.18 2.05
C ARG A 129 9.24 8.20 1.11
N ALA A 130 9.95 7.70 0.11
CA ALA A 130 10.47 8.48 -1.01
C ALA A 130 10.18 7.71 -2.30
N ARG A 131 9.57 8.40 -3.26
CA ARG A 131 9.22 7.87 -4.58
C ARG A 131 9.87 8.70 -5.66
N VAL A 132 10.50 8.01 -6.60
CA VAL A 132 11.08 8.60 -7.80
C VAL A 132 10.29 8.10 -9.01
N ASP A 133 9.80 9.04 -9.81
CA ASP A 133 9.11 8.76 -11.07
C ASP A 133 10.04 9.09 -12.25
N ALA A 134 10.11 8.21 -13.24
CA ALA A 134 10.91 8.41 -14.45
C ALA A 134 10.12 7.99 -15.71
N PRO A 135 10.03 8.84 -16.74
CA PRO A 135 9.47 8.42 -18.02
C PRO A 135 10.38 7.35 -18.65
N ILE A 136 9.78 6.29 -19.24
CA ILE A 136 10.59 5.21 -19.84
C ILE A 136 10.90 5.54 -21.30
N VAL A 137 9.94 5.44 -22.18
CA VAL A 137 10.15 5.59 -23.65
C VAL A 137 9.25 6.69 -24.21
N THR A 138 8.05 6.81 -23.66
CA THR A 138 7.04 7.76 -24.10
C THR A 138 6.43 8.47 -22.89
N ALA A 139 5.81 9.62 -23.13
CA ALA A 139 5.08 10.34 -22.08
C ALA A 139 3.91 9.53 -21.48
N SER A 140 3.47 8.47 -22.17
CA SER A 140 2.39 7.61 -21.72
C SER A 140 2.82 6.45 -20.81
N LEU A 141 4.12 6.20 -20.65
CA LEU A 141 4.64 5.13 -19.82
C LEU A 141 5.67 5.68 -18.82
N THR A 142 5.35 5.63 -17.55
CA THR A 142 6.21 6.07 -16.45
C THR A 142 6.57 4.90 -15.56
N SER A 143 7.85 4.73 -15.26
CA SER A 143 8.29 3.85 -14.18
C SER A 143 8.41 4.61 -12.88
N TYR A 144 8.35 3.89 -11.78
CA TYR A 144 8.68 4.45 -10.47
C TYR A 144 9.33 3.42 -9.57
N VAL A 145 10.09 3.96 -8.62
CA VAL A 145 10.61 3.22 -7.47
C VAL A 145 10.24 4.01 -6.22
N GLU A 146 9.67 3.32 -5.26
CA GLU A 146 9.35 3.87 -3.95
C GLU A 146 10.05 3.04 -2.87
N LEU A 147 10.72 3.72 -1.95
CA LEU A 147 11.33 3.11 -0.78
C LEU A 147 10.67 3.67 0.47
N TRP A 148 10.55 2.85 1.51
CA TRP A 148 9.99 3.30 2.77
C TRP A 148 10.66 2.64 3.96
N ARG A 149 10.58 3.33 5.11
CA ARG A 149 11.11 2.86 6.39
C ARG A 149 10.22 3.31 7.53
N ALA A 150 10.04 2.43 8.54
CA ALA A 150 9.40 2.81 9.78
C ALA A 150 10.32 3.75 10.58
N LEU A 151 9.75 4.85 11.06
CA LEU A 151 10.41 5.82 11.93
C LEU A 151 10.26 5.41 13.40
N SER A 152 9.08 4.89 13.75
CA SER A 152 8.79 4.30 15.06
C SER A 152 7.85 3.13 14.85
N SER A 153 7.98 2.08 15.61
CA SER A 153 7.12 0.92 15.47
C SER A 153 6.61 0.45 16.83
N GLN A 154 5.30 0.26 16.90
CA GLN A 154 4.62 -0.46 17.96
C GLN A 154 4.05 -1.74 17.38
N VAL A 155 4.34 -2.86 17.97
CA VAL A 155 3.85 -4.16 17.53
C VAL A 155 3.22 -4.85 18.73
N ASN A 156 1.96 -5.20 18.63
CA ASN A 156 1.25 -6.02 19.60
C ASN A 156 1.62 -7.51 19.42
N LEU A 157 2.91 -7.79 19.42
CA LEU A 157 3.45 -9.15 19.41
C LEU A 157 4.37 -9.29 20.62
N VAL A 158 4.58 -10.52 21.07
CA VAL A 158 5.49 -10.86 22.17
C VAL A 158 6.94 -10.39 21.89
N ALA A 159 7.27 -10.17 20.62
CA ALA A 159 8.56 -9.67 20.17
C ALA A 159 8.46 -8.18 19.79
N GLY A 160 9.38 -7.37 20.26
CA GLY A 160 9.50 -5.96 19.84
C GLY A 160 9.85 -5.85 18.36
N ALA A 161 9.43 -4.75 17.71
CA ALA A 161 9.84 -4.49 16.35
C ALA A 161 11.31 -4.04 16.30
N GLY A 162 12.06 -4.64 15.39
CA GLY A 162 13.36 -4.17 14.97
C GLY A 162 13.26 -3.21 13.79
N ARG A 163 14.02 -3.49 12.73
CA ARG A 163 13.96 -2.74 11.48
C ARG A 163 12.74 -3.17 10.67
N VAL A 164 11.92 -2.21 10.26
CA VAL A 164 10.80 -2.41 9.33
C VAL A 164 10.97 -1.45 8.16
N GLN A 165 11.05 -1.99 6.97
CA GLN A 165 11.32 -1.25 5.74
C GLN A 165 10.73 -1.98 4.53
N GLY A 166 10.69 -1.33 3.39
CA GLY A 166 10.28 -1.97 2.14
C GLY A 166 10.50 -1.09 0.93
N GLY A 167 10.11 -1.64 -0.20
CA GLY A 167 10.16 -0.94 -1.46
C GLY A 167 9.09 -1.44 -2.41
N GLU A 168 8.73 -0.60 -3.35
CA GLU A 168 7.83 -0.91 -4.45
C GLU A 168 8.45 -0.38 -5.74
N ALA A 169 8.39 -1.16 -6.80
CA ALA A 169 8.73 -0.74 -8.14
C ALA A 169 7.57 -1.03 -9.08
N GLY A 170 7.30 -0.13 -10.01
CA GLY A 170 6.16 -0.31 -10.89
C GLY A 170 6.21 0.54 -12.13
N VAL A 171 5.19 0.31 -12.96
CA VAL A 171 4.94 1.07 -14.18
C VAL A 171 3.52 1.58 -14.18
N VAL A 172 3.35 2.78 -14.70
CA VAL A 172 2.06 3.42 -14.91
C VAL A 172 1.92 3.70 -16.40
N TYR A 173 0.89 3.15 -17.00
CA TYR A 173 0.55 3.38 -18.39
C TYR A 173 -0.68 4.29 -18.50
N GLN A 174 -0.55 5.38 -19.27
CA GLN A 174 -1.63 6.29 -19.63
C GLN A 174 -2.08 5.97 -21.05
N PRO A 175 -3.23 5.26 -21.26
CA PRO A 175 -3.75 5.04 -22.59
C PRO A 175 -4.08 6.38 -23.27
N PRO A 176 -3.77 6.54 -24.57
CA PRO A 176 -4.09 7.77 -25.29
C PRO A 176 -5.58 8.10 -25.19
N GLN A 177 -5.89 9.37 -24.93
CA GLN A 177 -7.27 9.92 -24.87
C GLN A 177 -8.19 9.27 -23.81
N ARG A 178 -7.63 8.55 -22.83
CA ARG A 178 -8.41 7.96 -21.74
C ARG A 178 -8.20 8.73 -20.42
N PRO A 179 -9.26 8.90 -19.62
CA PRO A 179 -9.18 9.62 -18.34
C PRO A 179 -8.63 8.75 -17.21
N PHE A 180 -8.16 7.55 -17.47
CA PHE A 180 -7.61 6.63 -16.49
C PHE A 180 -6.19 6.20 -16.85
N ARG A 181 -5.46 5.72 -15.86
CA ARG A 181 -4.15 5.10 -16.00
C ARG A 181 -4.19 3.69 -15.43
N LEU A 182 -3.30 2.83 -15.92
CA LEU A 182 -3.14 1.47 -15.42
C LEU A 182 -1.81 1.38 -14.69
N ARG A 183 -1.82 0.77 -13.51
CA ARG A 183 -0.61 0.52 -12.73
C ARG A 183 -0.37 -0.97 -12.59
N LEU A 184 0.88 -1.38 -12.80
CA LEU A 184 1.41 -2.68 -12.40
C LEU A 184 2.59 -2.42 -11.48
N ALA A 185 2.61 -3.06 -10.31
CA ALA A 185 3.70 -2.88 -9.36
C ALA A 185 4.04 -4.17 -8.62
N TYR A 186 5.31 -4.25 -8.18
CA TYR A 186 5.83 -5.26 -7.28
C TYR A 186 6.37 -4.59 -6.03
N ARG A 187 5.97 -5.10 -4.87
CA ARG A 187 6.32 -4.59 -3.55
C ARG A 187 6.96 -5.68 -2.71
N VAL A 188 7.97 -5.31 -1.95
CA VAL A 188 8.58 -6.14 -0.90
C VAL A 188 8.68 -5.34 0.38
N ASP A 189 8.18 -5.92 1.48
CA ASP A 189 8.35 -5.39 2.83
C ASP A 189 9.14 -6.39 3.64
N ASP A 190 10.08 -5.92 4.42
CA ASP A 190 10.90 -6.71 5.33
C ASP A 190 10.82 -6.15 6.75
N ALA A 191 10.59 -7.04 7.70
CA ALA A 191 10.49 -6.71 9.10
C ALA A 191 11.31 -7.68 9.94
N ALA A 192 12.27 -7.17 10.69
CA ALA A 192 13.01 -7.92 11.68
C ALA A 192 12.32 -7.76 13.05
N LEU A 193 12.07 -8.88 13.73
CA LEU A 193 11.54 -8.93 15.08
C LEU A 193 12.69 -9.12 16.09
N ARG A 194 12.58 -8.45 17.25
CA ARG A 194 13.58 -8.53 18.33
C ARG A 194 12.94 -9.10 19.60
N GLY A 195 13.70 -9.83 20.41
CA GLY A 195 13.28 -10.36 21.72
C GLY A 195 13.04 -11.86 21.74
N ALA A 196 12.34 -12.35 22.73
CA ALA A 196 11.97 -13.75 22.86
C ALA A 196 10.96 -14.11 21.77
N GLY A 197 11.42 -14.72 20.70
CA GLY A 197 10.65 -14.94 19.48
C GLY A 197 11.17 -14.09 18.31
N SER A 198 12.49 -13.75 18.35
CA SER A 198 13.17 -13.12 17.23
C SER A 198 12.89 -13.87 15.94
N GLY A 199 12.61 -13.15 14.88
CA GLY A 199 12.27 -13.70 13.57
C GLY A 199 12.26 -12.63 12.52
N SER A 200 11.85 -13.02 11.34
CA SER A 200 11.63 -12.09 10.24
C SER A 200 10.26 -12.32 9.62
N GLN A 201 9.69 -11.27 9.09
CA GLN A 201 8.50 -11.34 8.25
C GLN A 201 8.82 -10.63 6.94
N THR A 202 8.62 -11.33 5.84
CA THR A 202 8.69 -10.76 4.51
C THR A 202 7.29 -10.79 3.89
N LEU A 203 6.87 -9.68 3.28
CA LEU A 203 5.67 -9.61 2.48
C LEU A 203 6.04 -9.22 1.06
N GLU A 204 5.63 -10.03 0.11
CA GLU A 204 5.73 -9.76 -1.32
C GLU A 204 4.33 -9.52 -1.88
N ALA A 205 4.20 -8.56 -2.78
CA ALA A 205 2.92 -8.27 -3.39
C ALA A 205 3.08 -7.85 -4.85
N ILE A 206 2.18 -8.35 -5.70
CA ILE A 206 2.00 -7.87 -7.08
C ILE A 206 0.64 -7.19 -7.14
N SER A 207 0.59 -5.97 -7.62
CA SER A 207 -0.64 -5.20 -7.73
C SER A 207 -0.94 -4.79 -9.16
N VAL A 208 -2.22 -4.85 -9.52
CA VAL A 208 -2.77 -4.25 -10.74
C VAL A 208 -3.88 -3.32 -10.34
N ALA A 209 -3.82 -2.06 -10.74
CA ALA A 209 -4.81 -1.07 -10.36
C ALA A 209 -5.17 -0.14 -11.52
N ILE A 210 -6.38 0.41 -11.45
CA ILE A 210 -6.85 1.51 -12.29
C ILE A 210 -6.76 2.79 -11.46
N ILE A 211 -6.12 3.80 -12.02
CA ILE A 211 -5.98 5.12 -11.40
C ILE A 211 -6.88 6.09 -12.14
N VAL A 212 -7.66 6.88 -11.41
CA VAL A 212 -8.53 7.93 -11.94
C VAL A 212 -8.20 9.26 -11.29
N GLY A 213 -8.43 10.36 -12.04
CA GLY A 213 -8.10 11.71 -11.59
C GLY A 213 -6.67 12.14 -11.92
N GLY A 214 -6.38 13.43 -11.66
CA GLY A 214 -5.07 14.05 -11.93
C GLY A 214 -4.27 14.28 -10.64
N TRP A 215 -3.03 13.89 -10.64
CA TRP A 215 -1.95 14.33 -9.74
C TRP A 215 -0.68 14.63 -10.48
#